data_a409e06d790f4a99743dea115b3d3ce5
#
_entry.id   a409e06d790f4a99743dea115b3d3ce5
#
_cell.length_a   1.000
_cell.length_b   1.000
_cell.length_c   1.000
_cell.angle_alpha   90.00
_cell.angle_beta   90.00
_cell.angle_gamma   90.00
#
_symmetry.space_group_name_H-M   'P 1'
#
loop_
_entity.id
_entity.type
_entity.pdbx_description
1 polymer ?
#
loop_
_entity_poly.entity_id
_entity_poly.type
_entity_poly.pdbx_seq_one_letter_code
_entity_poly.pdbx_strand_id
1 'polypeptide(L)'
;MNAGHAGRAVVTGAGAGSIGRAVADALTAAGWEVTTTTRATLDLTDRGSVAAFAAAYAERSDRLDLLVNSAGIHLDLGSRWKEPQLVDGHEVHWRTNYLGTVDLTTALLPLLLAAPEPTVLHVVSQLHERGTTDRLLGEDAPYDSWAAYGTSKLGLVHHAALLAAQYGDQGLRALSAHPGAVSTNIADRGLETRPLLRRLRRLALPLERRSLMSPAASAEHLVRIATDPAAVSGYYRKSRPVEPSEAARDEDARAALDVRTQEWLSAR
;
A
#
# COMPACT_ATOMS: atom_id res chain seq x y z
N MET A 1 -19.28 2.09 20.58
CA MET A 1 -19.74 1.91 19.17
C MET A 1 -21.10 2.53 19.04
N ASN A 2 -21.21 3.69 18.37
CA ASN A 2 -22.51 4.30 18.07
C ASN A 2 -23.26 3.37 17.12
N ALA A 3 -24.37 2.82 17.58
CA ALA A 3 -25.28 2.04 16.76
C ALA A 3 -25.92 2.96 15.70
N GLY A 4 -25.57 2.81 14.43
CA GLY A 4 -26.32 3.49 13.39
C GLY A 4 -25.75 3.57 11.99
N HIS A 5 -24.44 3.50 11.78
CA HIS A 5 -23.91 3.59 10.41
C HIS A 5 -22.77 2.58 10.21
N ALA A 6 -22.92 1.73 9.20
CA ALA A 6 -21.83 0.88 8.74
C ALA A 6 -20.65 1.75 8.30
N GLY A 7 -19.42 1.41 8.72
CA GLY A 7 -18.21 2.08 8.22
C GLY A 7 -18.06 1.85 6.72
N ARG A 8 -17.56 2.85 5.99
CA ARG A 8 -17.30 2.78 4.54
C ARG A 8 -15.82 2.62 4.27
N ALA A 9 -15.45 1.60 3.55
CA ALA A 9 -14.07 1.29 3.24
C ALA A 9 -13.81 1.18 1.74
N VAL A 10 -12.64 1.66 1.32
CA VAL A 10 -12.04 1.36 0.01
C VAL A 10 -10.83 0.46 0.23
N VAL A 11 -10.78 -0.68 -0.47
CA VAL A 11 -9.66 -1.62 -0.42
C VAL A 11 -9.09 -1.81 -1.82
N THR A 12 -7.84 -1.39 -2.03
CA THR A 12 -7.17 -1.53 -3.31
C THR A 12 -6.48 -2.89 -3.46
N GLY A 13 -6.32 -3.35 -4.71
CA GLY A 13 -5.62 -4.61 -4.99
C GLY A 13 -6.37 -5.86 -4.52
N ALA A 14 -7.70 -5.83 -4.53
CA ALA A 14 -8.58 -6.90 -4.05
C ALA A 14 -8.83 -8.02 -5.09
N GLY A 15 -7.83 -8.37 -5.88
CA GLY A 15 -7.89 -9.53 -6.79
C GLY A 15 -7.96 -10.86 -6.03
N ALA A 16 -8.44 -11.92 -6.69
CA ALA A 16 -8.55 -13.24 -6.06
C ALA A 16 -7.23 -13.73 -5.46
N GLY A 17 -7.26 -14.22 -4.22
CA GLY A 17 -6.09 -14.73 -3.49
C GLY A 17 -5.11 -13.65 -3.01
N SER A 18 -5.47 -12.37 -3.06
CA SER A 18 -4.67 -11.27 -2.54
C SER A 18 -4.98 -10.97 -1.06
N ILE A 19 -4.07 -10.25 -0.41
CA ILE A 19 -4.29 -9.69 0.93
C ILE A 19 -5.46 -8.71 0.90
N GLY A 20 -5.52 -7.82 -0.12
CA GLY A 20 -6.61 -6.86 -0.27
C GLY A 20 -7.99 -7.52 -0.34
N ARG A 21 -8.09 -8.66 -1.05
CA ARG A 21 -9.35 -9.42 -1.08
C ARG A 21 -9.73 -9.96 0.30
N ALA A 22 -8.78 -10.56 0.99
CA ALA A 22 -9.03 -11.10 2.33
C ALA A 22 -9.41 -10.00 3.34
N VAL A 23 -8.80 -8.81 3.24
CA VAL A 23 -9.16 -7.64 4.05
C VAL A 23 -10.58 -7.19 3.73
N ALA A 24 -10.94 -7.10 2.45
CA ALA A 24 -12.28 -6.71 2.03
C ALA A 24 -13.34 -7.69 2.53
N ASP A 25 -13.09 -9.00 2.41
CA ASP A 25 -13.99 -10.04 2.87
C ASP A 25 -14.18 -9.97 4.41
N ALA A 26 -13.09 -9.74 5.17
CA ALA A 26 -13.15 -9.61 6.62
C ALA A 26 -13.89 -8.33 7.08
N LEU A 27 -13.69 -7.20 6.43
CA LEU A 27 -14.43 -5.96 6.69
C LEU A 27 -15.94 -6.13 6.37
N THR A 28 -16.26 -6.76 5.23
CA THR A 28 -17.66 -7.06 4.87
C THR A 28 -18.33 -7.95 5.91
N ALA A 29 -17.63 -9.00 6.37
CA ALA A 29 -18.13 -9.87 7.44
C ALA A 29 -18.32 -9.13 8.77
N ALA A 30 -17.56 -8.06 9.00
CA ALA A 30 -17.72 -7.16 10.16
C ALA A 30 -18.80 -6.07 9.98
N GLY A 31 -19.55 -6.09 8.88
CA GLY A 31 -20.66 -5.18 8.60
C GLY A 31 -20.26 -3.85 7.92
N TRP A 32 -19.05 -3.74 7.37
CA TRP A 32 -18.62 -2.57 6.62
C TRP A 32 -19.17 -2.57 5.19
N GLU A 33 -19.46 -1.38 4.69
CA GLU A 33 -19.69 -1.15 3.25
C GLU A 33 -18.33 -1.04 2.54
N VAL A 34 -17.97 -2.07 1.75
CA VAL A 34 -16.64 -2.17 1.17
C VAL A 34 -16.65 -2.01 -0.34
N THR A 35 -15.95 -0.99 -0.83
CA THR A 35 -15.61 -0.84 -2.25
C THR A 35 -14.25 -1.47 -2.51
N THR A 36 -14.20 -2.43 -3.42
CA THR A 36 -12.95 -3.10 -3.81
C THR A 36 -12.48 -2.62 -5.18
N THR A 37 -11.15 -2.55 -5.37
CA THR A 37 -10.58 -2.29 -6.69
C THR A 37 -9.57 -3.36 -7.11
N THR A 38 -9.48 -3.55 -8.40
CA THR A 38 -8.44 -4.31 -9.08
C THR A 38 -7.80 -3.42 -10.15
N ARG A 39 -6.73 -3.86 -10.80
CA ARG A 39 -6.12 -3.10 -11.88
C ARG A 39 -7.10 -2.77 -13.02
N ALA A 40 -8.09 -3.62 -13.26
CA ALA A 40 -9.10 -3.39 -14.31
C ALA A 40 -10.09 -2.25 -13.98
N THR A 41 -10.28 -1.95 -12.68
CA THR A 41 -11.21 -0.92 -12.21
C THR A 41 -10.51 0.32 -11.67
N LEU A 42 -9.22 0.22 -11.37
CA LEU A 42 -8.36 1.30 -10.91
C LEU A 42 -6.91 0.98 -11.27
N ASP A 43 -6.39 1.59 -12.30
CA ASP A 43 -4.96 1.54 -12.64
C ASP A 43 -4.22 2.67 -11.95
N LEU A 44 -3.43 2.33 -10.93
CA LEU A 44 -2.61 3.30 -10.17
C LEU A 44 -1.50 3.94 -11.01
N THR A 45 -1.21 3.41 -12.20
CA THR A 45 -0.25 4.02 -13.13
C THR A 45 -0.90 5.03 -14.09
N ASP A 46 -2.21 5.17 -14.05
CA ASP A 46 -2.98 6.11 -14.86
C ASP A 46 -3.69 7.13 -13.93
N ARG A 47 -3.23 8.38 -13.97
CA ARG A 47 -3.81 9.48 -13.17
C ARG A 47 -5.26 9.76 -13.54
N GLY A 48 -5.62 9.57 -14.81
CA GLY A 48 -7.01 9.69 -15.27
C GLY A 48 -7.90 8.62 -14.63
N SER A 49 -7.41 7.38 -14.54
CA SER A 49 -8.10 6.29 -13.85
C SER A 49 -8.26 6.60 -12.35
N VAL A 50 -7.25 7.15 -11.69
CA VAL A 50 -7.31 7.55 -10.27
C VAL A 50 -8.35 8.65 -10.07
N ALA A 51 -8.32 9.71 -10.88
CA ALA A 51 -9.27 10.81 -10.80
C ALA A 51 -10.71 10.37 -11.06
N ALA A 52 -10.93 9.53 -12.08
CA ALA A 52 -12.25 8.99 -12.41
C ALA A 52 -12.80 8.11 -11.30
N PHE A 53 -11.96 7.26 -10.67
CA PHE A 53 -12.37 6.45 -9.54
C PHE A 53 -12.77 7.32 -8.33
N ALA A 54 -11.96 8.32 -7.97
CA ALA A 54 -12.25 9.20 -6.85
C ALA A 54 -13.53 10.01 -7.07
N ALA A 55 -13.76 10.53 -8.28
CA ALA A 55 -14.99 11.23 -8.64
C ALA A 55 -16.22 10.32 -8.55
N ALA A 56 -16.16 9.13 -9.15
CA ALA A 56 -17.26 8.16 -9.08
C ALA A 56 -17.54 7.65 -7.65
N TYR A 57 -16.53 7.63 -6.78
CA TYR A 57 -16.73 7.32 -5.37
C TYR A 57 -17.43 8.49 -4.65
N ALA A 58 -17.03 9.72 -4.91
CA ALA A 58 -17.64 10.92 -4.32
C ALA A 58 -19.10 11.12 -4.71
N GLU A 59 -19.51 10.70 -5.92
CA GLU A 59 -20.92 10.76 -6.36
C GLU A 59 -21.86 9.88 -5.52
N ARG A 60 -21.35 8.79 -4.94
CA ARG A 60 -22.16 7.81 -4.19
C ARG A 60 -21.88 7.80 -2.69
N SER A 61 -20.90 8.53 -2.23
CA SER A 61 -20.49 8.54 -0.82
C SER A 61 -20.01 9.92 -0.41
N ASP A 62 -20.54 10.40 0.70
CA ASP A 62 -20.20 11.70 1.30
C ASP A 62 -18.99 11.63 2.23
N ARG A 63 -18.49 10.42 2.56
CA ARG A 63 -17.31 10.19 3.39
C ARG A 63 -16.65 8.85 3.08
N LEU A 64 -15.43 8.71 3.56
CA LEU A 64 -14.67 7.46 3.55
C LEU A 64 -14.04 7.26 4.94
N ASP A 65 -14.45 6.21 5.66
CA ASP A 65 -13.97 5.97 7.02
C ASP A 65 -12.63 5.22 7.04
N LEU A 66 -12.37 4.35 6.02
CA LEU A 66 -11.14 3.56 5.92
C LEU A 66 -10.65 3.41 4.47
N LEU A 67 -9.42 3.84 4.21
CA LEU A 67 -8.70 3.55 2.97
C LEU A 67 -7.60 2.52 3.22
N VAL A 68 -7.72 1.32 2.62
CA VAL A 68 -6.68 0.28 2.67
C VAL A 68 -5.94 0.22 1.33
N ASN A 69 -4.75 0.76 1.30
CA ASN A 69 -3.84 0.73 0.17
C ASN A 69 -3.06 -0.59 0.15
N SER A 70 -3.67 -1.64 -0.42
CA SER A 70 -3.09 -2.98 -0.54
C SER A 70 -2.62 -3.32 -1.96
N ALA A 71 -2.94 -2.49 -2.95
CA ALA A 71 -2.41 -2.67 -4.30
C ALA A 71 -0.90 -2.50 -4.32
N GLY A 72 -0.23 -3.32 -5.12
CA GLY A 72 1.20 -3.23 -5.32
C GLY A 72 1.73 -4.36 -6.19
N ILE A 73 2.91 -4.13 -6.74
CA ILE A 73 3.65 -5.07 -7.57
C ILE A 73 5.03 -5.30 -6.98
N HIS A 74 5.58 -6.49 -7.21
CA HIS A 74 7.00 -6.80 -7.08
C HIS A 74 7.37 -7.65 -8.28
N LEU A 75 7.96 -7.00 -9.28
CA LEU A 75 8.35 -7.60 -10.54
C LEU A 75 9.83 -8.02 -10.49
N ASP A 76 10.20 -8.95 -11.38
CA ASP A 76 11.57 -9.44 -11.54
C ASP A 76 12.25 -9.93 -10.23
N LEU A 77 11.55 -10.75 -9.46
CA LEU A 77 12.15 -11.44 -8.30
C LEU A 77 13.38 -12.31 -8.68
N GLY A 78 13.56 -12.57 -9.97
CA GLY A 78 14.72 -13.23 -10.51
C GLY A 78 15.94 -12.34 -10.69
N SER A 79 15.84 -11.04 -10.47
CA SER A 79 16.89 -10.02 -10.65
C SER A 79 17.60 -10.14 -12.01
N ARG A 80 16.81 -10.33 -13.08
CA ARG A 80 17.35 -10.43 -14.46
C ARG A 80 17.42 -9.08 -15.17
N TRP A 81 16.64 -8.14 -14.72
CA TRP A 81 16.67 -6.79 -15.27
C TRP A 81 18.00 -6.12 -14.91
N LYS A 82 18.59 -5.48 -15.90
CA LYS A 82 19.82 -4.71 -15.76
C LYS A 82 19.54 -3.23 -15.61
N GLU A 83 18.35 -2.83 -16.09
CA GLU A 83 17.85 -1.45 -16.10
C GLU A 83 16.43 -1.42 -15.59
N PRO A 84 15.96 -0.30 -15.02
CA PRO A 84 14.60 -0.16 -14.57
C PRO A 84 13.61 -0.23 -15.73
N GLN A 85 12.47 -0.87 -15.51
CA GLN A 85 11.30 -0.66 -16.37
C GLN A 85 10.65 0.65 -15.97
N LEU A 86 10.37 1.51 -16.94
CA LEU A 86 9.81 2.84 -16.69
C LEU A 86 8.33 2.90 -17.10
N VAL A 87 7.55 3.62 -16.31
CA VAL A 87 6.18 4.06 -16.58
C VAL A 87 6.12 5.56 -16.29
N ASP A 88 5.73 6.37 -17.28
CA ASP A 88 5.70 7.83 -17.19
C ASP A 88 7.04 8.43 -16.70
N GLY A 89 8.16 7.86 -17.13
CA GLY A 89 9.50 8.30 -16.73
C GLY A 89 9.96 7.85 -15.34
N HIS A 90 9.11 7.14 -14.59
CA HIS A 90 9.41 6.64 -13.25
C HIS A 90 9.62 5.13 -13.25
N GLU A 91 10.48 4.65 -12.35
CA GLU A 91 10.67 3.20 -12.12
C GLU A 91 9.33 2.55 -11.74
N VAL A 92 9.05 1.38 -12.30
CA VAL A 92 7.71 0.77 -12.28
C VAL A 92 7.18 0.47 -10.87
N HIS A 93 8.05 0.05 -9.92
CA HIS A 93 7.61 -0.15 -8.54
C HIS A 93 7.34 1.19 -7.85
N TRP A 94 8.19 2.19 -8.07
CA TRP A 94 8.00 3.54 -7.56
C TRP A 94 6.71 4.16 -8.09
N ARG A 95 6.51 4.09 -9.42
CA ARG A 95 5.32 4.66 -10.06
C ARG A 95 4.02 4.01 -9.58
N THR A 96 4.01 2.67 -9.47
CA THR A 96 2.79 1.92 -9.11
C THR A 96 2.54 1.94 -7.61
N ASN A 97 3.55 1.54 -6.80
CA ASN A 97 3.34 1.29 -5.38
C ASN A 97 3.33 2.58 -4.57
N TYR A 98 4.13 3.57 -4.95
CA TYR A 98 4.25 4.82 -4.22
C TYR A 98 3.42 5.94 -4.87
N LEU A 99 3.83 6.46 -6.03
CA LEU A 99 3.20 7.64 -6.64
C LEU A 99 1.70 7.41 -6.90
N GLY A 100 1.31 6.26 -7.45
CA GLY A 100 -0.10 5.96 -7.70
C GLY A 100 -0.92 5.80 -6.43
N THR A 101 -0.32 5.27 -5.36
CA THR A 101 -0.97 5.17 -4.05
C THR A 101 -1.15 6.53 -3.39
N VAL A 102 -0.14 7.40 -3.51
CA VAL A 102 -0.22 8.77 -2.99
C VAL A 102 -1.25 9.59 -3.76
N ASP A 103 -1.26 9.50 -5.10
CA ASP A 103 -2.25 10.19 -5.95
C ASP A 103 -3.69 9.78 -5.56
N LEU A 104 -3.96 8.49 -5.40
CA LEU A 104 -5.26 7.99 -4.94
C LEU A 104 -5.61 8.50 -3.54
N THR A 105 -4.67 8.43 -2.60
CA THR A 105 -4.90 8.87 -1.22
C THR A 105 -5.22 10.37 -1.19
N THR A 106 -4.49 11.18 -1.95
CA THR A 106 -4.72 12.63 -2.09
C THR A 106 -6.09 12.91 -2.72
N ALA A 107 -6.47 12.17 -3.77
CA ALA A 107 -7.77 12.35 -4.42
C ALA A 107 -8.96 11.98 -3.51
N LEU A 108 -8.79 11.03 -2.60
CA LEU A 108 -9.81 10.61 -1.63
C LEU A 108 -9.74 11.36 -0.28
N LEU A 109 -8.71 12.19 -0.08
CA LEU A 109 -8.48 12.87 1.20
C LEU A 109 -9.66 13.74 1.67
N PRO A 110 -10.36 14.50 0.82
CA PRO A 110 -11.53 15.26 1.25
C PRO A 110 -12.63 14.39 1.84
N LEU A 111 -12.84 13.19 1.30
CA LEU A 111 -13.84 12.24 1.81
C LEU A 111 -13.37 11.55 3.10
N LEU A 112 -12.06 11.31 3.24
CA LEU A 112 -11.48 10.82 4.49
C LEU A 112 -11.67 11.84 5.60
N LEU A 113 -11.33 13.11 5.36
CA LEU A 113 -11.46 14.18 6.36
C LEU A 113 -12.94 14.53 6.70
N ALA A 114 -13.89 14.09 5.88
CA ALA A 114 -15.31 14.18 6.19
C ALA A 114 -15.81 13.07 7.14
N ALA A 115 -15.02 12.02 7.38
CA ALA A 115 -15.36 10.97 8.32
C ALA A 115 -14.99 11.36 9.77
N PRO A 116 -15.72 10.86 10.79
CA PRO A 116 -15.45 11.19 12.20
C PRO A 116 -14.09 10.67 12.70
N GLU A 117 -13.69 9.48 12.25
CA GLU A 117 -12.44 8.80 12.68
C GLU A 117 -11.76 8.18 11.45
N PRO A 118 -11.26 9.02 10.52
CA PRO A 118 -10.72 8.51 9.26
C PRO A 118 -9.41 7.73 9.47
N THR A 119 -9.27 6.64 8.76
CA THR A 119 -8.06 5.82 8.82
C THR A 119 -7.52 5.55 7.41
N VAL A 120 -6.22 5.78 7.22
CA VAL A 120 -5.47 5.32 6.05
C VAL A 120 -4.52 4.22 6.49
N LEU A 121 -4.58 3.05 5.84
CA LEU A 121 -3.68 1.93 6.06
C LEU A 121 -2.90 1.62 4.78
N HIS A 122 -1.59 1.83 4.81
CA HIS A 122 -0.69 1.35 3.75
C HIS A 122 -0.18 -0.06 4.06
N VAL A 123 -0.49 -1.01 3.19
CA VAL A 123 0.11 -2.35 3.26
C VAL A 123 1.51 -2.29 2.66
N VAL A 124 2.50 -2.35 3.54
CA VAL A 124 3.92 -2.27 3.19
C VAL A 124 4.59 -3.65 3.30
N SER A 125 5.90 -3.70 3.32
CA SER A 125 6.69 -4.92 3.43
C SER A 125 7.85 -4.71 4.39
N GLN A 126 8.36 -5.78 5.01
CA GLN A 126 9.65 -5.74 5.69
C GLN A 126 10.79 -5.33 4.73
N LEU A 127 10.60 -5.54 3.43
CA LEU A 127 11.58 -5.11 2.43
C LEU A 127 11.75 -3.59 2.33
N HIS A 128 10.93 -2.77 3.01
CA HIS A 128 11.20 -1.34 3.14
C HIS A 128 12.59 -1.08 3.76
N GLU A 129 13.10 -2.01 4.56
CA GLU A 129 14.46 -1.98 5.12
C GLU A 129 15.58 -2.06 4.07
N ARG A 130 15.27 -2.44 2.81
CA ARG A 130 16.18 -2.41 1.66
C ARG A 130 16.15 -1.09 0.89
N GLY A 131 15.17 -0.24 1.15
CA GLY A 131 15.14 1.13 0.67
C GLY A 131 16.15 1.97 1.45
N THR A 132 16.79 2.91 0.75
CA THR A 132 17.71 3.87 1.35
C THR A 132 17.24 5.29 1.09
N THR A 133 17.67 6.25 1.91
CA THR A 133 17.43 7.68 1.70
C THR A 133 17.90 8.12 0.31
N ASP A 134 19.09 7.71 -0.13
CA ASP A 134 19.66 8.08 -1.43
C ASP A 134 18.72 7.65 -2.57
N ARG A 135 18.27 6.39 -2.56
CA ARG A 135 17.32 5.88 -3.56
C ARG A 135 15.95 6.54 -3.46
N LEU A 136 15.50 6.85 -2.25
CA LEU A 136 14.24 7.57 -2.02
C LEU A 136 14.29 8.96 -2.65
N LEU A 137 15.44 9.60 -2.59
CA LEU A 137 15.70 10.92 -3.16
C LEU A 137 16.19 10.88 -4.62
N GLY A 138 16.20 9.71 -5.25
CA GLY A 138 16.51 9.54 -6.67
C GLY A 138 18.00 9.64 -7.01
N GLU A 139 18.88 9.36 -6.05
CA GLU A 139 20.31 9.30 -6.32
C GLU A 139 20.69 8.06 -7.12
N ASP A 140 21.68 8.19 -7.99
CA ASP A 140 22.13 7.13 -8.88
C ASP A 140 22.75 5.97 -8.10
N ALA A 141 22.19 4.78 -8.32
CA ALA A 141 22.72 3.52 -7.83
C ALA A 141 22.45 2.41 -8.86
N PRO A 142 23.29 1.37 -8.94
CA PRO A 142 23.01 0.24 -9.81
C PRO A 142 21.60 -0.31 -9.56
N TYR A 143 20.87 -0.63 -10.64
CA TYR A 143 19.50 -1.11 -10.52
C TYR A 143 19.45 -2.46 -9.81
N ASP A 144 18.55 -2.56 -8.85
CA ASP A 144 18.20 -3.78 -8.13
C ASP A 144 16.68 -3.75 -7.86
N SER A 145 15.96 -4.73 -8.40
CA SER A 145 14.49 -4.77 -8.31
C SER A 145 13.97 -4.93 -6.86
N TRP A 146 14.75 -5.57 -6.00
CA TRP A 146 14.42 -5.71 -4.58
C TRP A 146 14.59 -4.39 -3.83
N ALA A 147 15.67 -3.66 -4.14
CA ALA A 147 15.88 -2.34 -3.58
C ALA A 147 14.84 -1.34 -4.11
N ALA A 148 14.51 -1.37 -5.40
CA ALA A 148 13.48 -0.52 -5.99
C ALA A 148 12.10 -0.78 -5.35
N TYR A 149 11.72 -2.04 -5.21
CA TYR A 149 10.51 -2.40 -4.47
C TYR A 149 10.59 -1.93 -3.01
N GLY A 150 11.71 -2.19 -2.33
CA GLY A 150 11.94 -1.74 -0.96
C GLY A 150 11.80 -0.23 -0.81
N THR A 151 12.38 0.53 -1.72
CA THR A 151 12.27 2.01 -1.76
C THR A 151 10.81 2.46 -1.93
N SER A 152 10.04 1.80 -2.80
CA SER A 152 8.62 2.12 -2.95
C SER A 152 7.81 1.88 -1.66
N LYS A 153 8.19 0.86 -0.87
CA LYS A 153 7.56 0.57 0.42
C LYS A 153 8.08 1.47 1.54
N LEU A 154 9.34 1.91 1.49
CA LEU A 154 9.88 2.94 2.36
C LEU A 154 9.16 4.28 2.16
N GLY A 155 8.93 4.69 0.92
CA GLY A 155 8.14 5.88 0.60
C GLY A 155 6.74 5.85 1.24
N LEU A 156 6.06 4.69 1.23
CA LEU A 156 4.75 4.56 1.88
C LEU A 156 4.82 4.65 3.42
N VAL A 157 5.92 4.22 4.05
CA VAL A 157 6.12 4.43 5.51
C VAL A 157 6.27 5.92 5.81
N HIS A 158 7.07 6.64 5.00
CA HIS A 158 7.18 8.10 5.11
C HIS A 158 5.84 8.81 4.86
N HIS A 159 5.09 8.38 3.83
CA HIS A 159 3.80 8.99 3.51
C HIS A 159 2.77 8.81 4.65
N ALA A 160 2.75 7.65 5.33
CA ALA A 160 1.91 7.48 6.52
C ALA A 160 2.30 8.48 7.64
N ALA A 161 3.60 8.67 7.87
CA ALA A 161 4.07 9.63 8.85
C ALA A 161 3.73 11.10 8.46
N LEU A 162 3.81 11.44 7.17
CA LEU A 162 3.39 12.75 6.64
C LEU A 162 1.89 12.98 6.86
N LEU A 163 1.04 12.02 6.50
CA LEU A 163 -0.40 12.12 6.72
C LEU A 163 -0.75 12.29 8.20
N ALA A 164 -0.07 11.57 9.09
CA ALA A 164 -0.26 11.70 10.52
C ALA A 164 0.15 13.09 11.04
N ALA A 165 1.26 13.63 10.54
CA ALA A 165 1.74 14.97 10.93
C ALA A 165 0.83 16.09 10.38
N GLN A 166 0.32 15.95 9.15
CA GLN A 166 -0.46 16.99 8.49
C GLN A 166 -1.93 16.99 8.92
N TYR A 167 -2.52 15.82 9.20
CA TYR A 167 -3.97 15.66 9.40
C TYR A 167 -4.34 14.97 10.71
N GLY A 168 -3.36 14.63 11.56
CA GLY A 168 -3.62 14.00 12.87
C GLY A 168 -4.50 14.85 13.77
N ASP A 169 -4.32 16.17 13.78
CA ASP A 169 -5.14 17.12 14.54
C ASP A 169 -6.59 17.19 14.02
N GLN A 170 -6.83 16.72 12.80
CA GLN A 170 -8.17 16.58 12.20
C GLN A 170 -8.75 15.17 12.41
N GLY A 171 -8.12 14.35 13.26
CA GLY A 171 -8.56 13.01 13.63
C GLY A 171 -8.10 11.89 12.68
N LEU A 172 -7.33 12.20 11.61
CA LEU A 172 -6.87 11.18 10.69
C LEU A 172 -5.79 10.31 11.32
N ARG A 173 -6.02 9.00 11.31
CA ARG A 173 -5.02 7.99 11.67
C ARG A 173 -4.36 7.44 10.41
N ALA A 174 -3.04 7.49 10.36
CA ALA A 174 -2.27 6.96 9.24
C ALA A 174 -1.34 5.85 9.70
N LEU A 175 -1.59 4.66 9.17
CA LEU A 175 -0.91 3.43 9.54
C LEU A 175 -0.15 2.88 8.34
N SER A 176 1.05 2.37 8.58
CA SER A 176 1.76 1.52 7.64
C SER A 176 2.02 0.16 8.27
N ALA A 177 1.70 -0.94 7.60
CA ALA A 177 1.80 -2.26 8.21
C ALA A 177 2.46 -3.30 7.30
N HIS A 178 3.47 -3.98 7.83
CA HIS A 178 3.98 -5.22 7.26
C HIS A 178 3.10 -6.39 7.69
N PRO A 179 2.38 -7.03 6.76
CA PRO A 179 1.35 -8.03 7.09
C PRO A 179 1.91 -9.39 7.52
N GLY A 180 3.23 -9.58 7.47
CA GLY A 180 3.90 -10.87 7.63
C GLY A 180 4.34 -11.44 6.28
N ALA A 181 5.02 -12.58 6.30
CA ALA A 181 5.36 -13.33 5.09
C ALA A 181 4.12 -14.11 4.63
N VAL A 182 3.48 -13.63 3.57
CA VAL A 182 2.18 -14.14 3.08
C VAL A 182 2.36 -14.82 1.73
N SER A 183 1.77 -16.01 1.57
CA SER A 183 1.70 -16.70 0.28
C SER A 183 0.66 -16.00 -0.61
N THR A 184 1.14 -15.20 -1.56
CA THR A 184 0.29 -14.44 -2.48
C THR A 184 0.74 -14.60 -3.94
N ASN A 185 -0.11 -14.19 -4.87
CA ASN A 185 0.18 -14.21 -6.30
C ASN A 185 1.22 -13.16 -6.74
N ILE A 186 1.68 -12.29 -5.84
CA ILE A 186 2.71 -11.30 -6.16
C ILE A 186 4.02 -11.97 -6.62
N ALA A 187 4.38 -13.09 -5.99
CA ALA A 187 5.56 -13.84 -6.36
C ALA A 187 5.45 -14.54 -7.72
N ASP A 188 4.25 -14.90 -8.16
CA ASP A 188 4.05 -15.46 -9.52
C ASP A 188 4.30 -14.41 -10.60
N ARG A 189 3.89 -13.16 -10.36
CA ARG A 189 4.18 -12.03 -11.25
C ARG A 189 5.67 -11.69 -11.23
N GLY A 190 6.28 -11.68 -10.06
CA GLY A 190 7.71 -11.42 -9.92
C GLY A 190 8.61 -12.46 -10.60
N LEU A 191 8.11 -13.65 -10.89
CA LEU A 191 8.85 -14.71 -11.59
C LEU A 191 8.48 -14.84 -13.08
N GLU A 192 7.80 -13.87 -13.68
CA GLU A 192 7.48 -13.89 -15.12
C GLU A 192 8.74 -13.98 -15.99
N THR A 193 9.83 -13.36 -15.57
CA THR A 193 11.13 -13.42 -16.25
C THR A 193 11.84 -14.78 -16.09
N ARG A 194 11.34 -15.67 -15.22
CA ARG A 194 11.89 -17.00 -14.92
C ARG A 194 10.84 -18.10 -14.93
N PRO A 195 10.35 -18.51 -16.11
CA PRO A 195 9.24 -19.45 -16.23
C PRO A 195 9.50 -20.80 -15.57
N LEU A 196 10.76 -21.28 -15.56
CA LEU A 196 11.13 -22.53 -14.89
C LEU A 196 10.98 -22.43 -13.37
N LEU A 197 11.47 -21.33 -12.76
CA LEU A 197 11.32 -21.10 -11.33
C LEU A 197 9.85 -20.93 -10.95
N ARG A 198 9.07 -20.25 -11.79
CA ARG A 198 7.62 -20.12 -11.60
C ARG A 198 6.91 -21.49 -11.62
N ARG A 199 7.31 -22.39 -12.53
CA ARG A 199 6.79 -23.75 -12.57
C ARG A 199 7.19 -24.56 -11.34
N LEU A 200 8.45 -24.50 -10.91
CA LEU A 200 8.94 -25.18 -9.70
C LEU A 200 8.23 -24.64 -8.45
N ARG A 201 8.06 -23.32 -8.34
CA ARG A 201 7.29 -22.72 -7.23
C ARG A 201 5.86 -23.25 -7.18
N ARG A 202 5.18 -23.38 -8.33
CA ARG A 202 3.82 -23.96 -8.37
C ARG A 202 3.74 -25.37 -7.82
N LEU A 203 4.77 -26.18 -8.05
CA LEU A 203 4.86 -27.53 -7.48
C LEU A 203 5.13 -27.48 -5.96
N ALA A 204 5.85 -26.47 -5.48
CA ALA A 204 6.18 -26.27 -4.06
C ALA A 204 5.08 -25.51 -3.29
N LEU A 205 4.03 -24.99 -3.95
CA LEU A 205 2.95 -24.24 -3.32
C LEU A 205 2.33 -24.89 -2.07
N PRO A 206 2.10 -26.22 -2.01
CA PRO A 206 1.54 -26.83 -0.80
C PRO A 206 2.48 -26.72 0.41
N LEU A 207 3.79 -26.78 0.18
CA LEU A 207 4.81 -26.60 1.22
C LEU A 207 4.96 -25.13 1.62
N GLU A 208 4.96 -24.23 0.65
CA GLU A 208 4.98 -22.78 0.84
C GLU A 208 3.79 -22.33 1.71
N ARG A 209 2.59 -22.83 1.42
CA ARG A 209 1.37 -22.53 2.19
C ARG A 209 1.40 -23.03 3.64
N ARG A 210 2.25 -23.99 3.96
CA ARG A 210 2.46 -24.44 5.35
C ARG A 210 3.41 -23.55 6.14
N SER A 211 4.35 -22.91 5.44
CA SER A 211 5.39 -22.07 6.03
C SER A 211 5.03 -20.60 6.08
N LEU A 212 4.20 -20.13 5.16
CA LEU A 212 3.77 -18.73 5.05
C LEU A 212 2.35 -18.56 5.60
N MET A 213 2.08 -17.35 6.06
CA MET A 213 0.72 -16.97 6.49
C MET A 213 -0.25 -17.02 5.31
N SER A 214 -1.50 -17.40 5.58
CA SER A 214 -2.57 -17.23 4.61
C SER A 214 -2.95 -15.75 4.45
N PRO A 215 -3.50 -15.33 3.30
CA PRO A 215 -4.06 -13.99 3.16
C PRO A 215 -5.11 -13.66 4.23
N ALA A 216 -5.93 -14.63 4.63
CA ALA A 216 -6.93 -14.45 5.70
C ALA A 216 -6.31 -14.14 7.06
N ALA A 217 -5.31 -14.91 7.50
CA ALA A 217 -4.61 -14.66 8.76
C ALA A 217 -3.87 -13.30 8.75
N SER A 218 -3.36 -12.88 7.61
CA SER A 218 -2.79 -11.55 7.41
C SER A 218 -3.85 -10.45 7.52
N ALA A 219 -5.01 -10.66 6.91
CA ALA A 219 -6.12 -9.72 6.93
C ALA A 219 -6.64 -9.47 8.35
N GLU A 220 -6.70 -10.50 9.21
CA GLU A 220 -7.10 -10.35 10.62
C GLU A 220 -6.22 -9.33 11.36
N HIS A 221 -4.90 -9.35 11.11
CA HIS A 221 -3.98 -8.37 11.71
C HIS A 221 -4.23 -6.96 11.18
N LEU A 222 -4.41 -6.82 9.87
CA LEU A 222 -4.61 -5.51 9.22
C LEU A 222 -5.95 -4.89 9.61
N VAL A 223 -7.03 -5.67 9.59
CA VAL A 223 -8.36 -5.20 9.98
C VAL A 223 -8.36 -4.80 11.46
N ARG A 224 -7.75 -5.60 12.34
CA ARG A 224 -7.63 -5.26 13.76
C ARG A 224 -7.06 -3.87 13.98
N ILE A 225 -5.89 -3.56 13.40
CA ILE A 225 -5.27 -2.23 13.61
C ILE A 225 -6.02 -1.11 12.91
N ALA A 226 -6.64 -1.37 11.76
CA ALA A 226 -7.39 -0.36 11.02
C ALA A 226 -8.69 0.03 11.70
N THR A 227 -9.34 -0.91 12.42
CA THR A 227 -10.64 -0.70 13.05
C THR A 227 -10.59 -0.52 14.58
N ASP A 228 -9.43 -0.69 15.19
CA ASP A 228 -9.24 -0.45 16.63
C ASP A 228 -9.09 1.06 16.86
N PRO A 229 -10.01 1.70 17.59
CA PRO A 229 -9.92 3.14 17.89
C PRO A 229 -8.71 3.48 18.77
N ALA A 230 -8.14 2.51 19.49
CA ALA A 230 -6.94 2.70 20.29
C ALA A 230 -5.63 2.58 19.48
N ALA A 231 -5.69 2.15 18.20
CA ALA A 231 -4.51 2.10 17.36
C ALA A 231 -4.03 3.52 17.02
N VAL A 232 -2.77 3.80 17.26
CA VAL A 232 -2.15 5.09 16.97
C VAL A 232 -1.47 5.09 15.60
N SER A 233 -1.33 6.26 14.97
CA SER A 233 -0.55 6.41 13.74
C SER A 233 0.86 5.87 13.90
N GLY A 234 1.39 5.18 12.88
CA GLY A 234 2.74 4.63 12.92
C GLY A 234 2.94 3.36 12.10
N TYR A 235 4.08 2.69 12.35
CA TYR A 235 4.45 1.47 11.68
C TYR A 235 4.13 0.23 12.53
N TYR A 236 3.56 -0.78 11.89
CA TYR A 236 3.14 -2.03 12.52
C TYR A 236 3.77 -3.25 11.82
N ARG A 237 4.20 -4.21 12.63
CA ARG A 237 4.50 -5.56 12.16
C ARG A 237 3.37 -6.49 12.60
N LYS A 238 2.55 -6.94 11.62
CA LYS A 238 1.26 -7.57 11.87
C LYS A 238 0.36 -6.59 12.65
N SER A 239 -0.04 -6.91 13.88
CA SER A 239 -0.87 -6.05 14.73
C SER A 239 -0.09 -5.41 15.90
N ARG A 240 1.25 -5.40 15.87
CA ARG A 240 2.08 -4.81 16.93
C ARG A 240 2.73 -3.53 16.42
N PRO A 241 2.61 -2.41 17.14
CA PRO A 241 3.40 -1.23 16.83
C PRO A 241 4.88 -1.53 17.07
N VAL A 242 5.73 -1.14 16.14
CA VAL A 242 7.19 -1.30 16.21
C VAL A 242 7.88 -0.12 15.55
N GLU A 243 9.11 0.14 15.93
CA GLU A 243 9.95 1.11 15.25
C GLU A 243 10.24 0.65 13.81
N PRO A 244 10.06 1.51 12.80
CA PRO A 244 10.48 1.21 11.43
C PRO A 244 12.01 1.31 11.29
N SER A 245 12.53 1.05 10.08
CA SER A 245 13.97 1.20 9.80
C SER A 245 14.48 2.63 10.07
N GLU A 246 15.78 2.79 10.25
CA GLU A 246 16.41 4.10 10.43
C GLU A 246 16.08 5.05 9.27
N ALA A 247 16.22 4.58 8.02
CA ALA A 247 15.83 5.36 6.84
C ALA A 247 14.36 5.80 6.85
N ALA A 248 13.45 5.04 7.46
CA ALA A 248 12.04 5.42 7.57
C ALA A 248 11.76 6.46 8.68
N ARG A 249 12.73 6.69 9.57
CA ARG A 249 12.67 7.70 10.63
C ARG A 249 13.38 9.01 10.27
N ASP A 250 14.09 9.03 9.15
CA ASP A 250 14.79 10.20 8.63
C ASP A 250 13.77 11.31 8.26
N GLU A 251 13.73 12.35 9.07
CA GLU A 251 12.79 13.46 8.90
C GLU A 251 13.17 14.39 7.75
N ASP A 252 14.47 14.58 7.49
CA ASP A 252 14.95 15.40 6.39
C ASP A 252 14.62 14.72 5.05
N ALA A 253 14.85 13.41 4.96
CA ALA A 253 14.45 12.61 3.79
C ALA A 253 12.93 12.65 3.59
N ARG A 254 12.15 12.59 4.65
CA ARG A 254 10.69 12.69 4.59
C ARG A 254 10.24 14.04 4.05
N ALA A 255 10.82 15.13 4.52
CA ALA A 255 10.51 16.49 4.06
C ALA A 255 10.88 16.66 2.57
N ALA A 256 12.06 16.19 2.17
CA ALA A 256 12.49 16.25 0.78
C ALA A 256 11.60 15.39 -0.15
N LEU A 257 11.18 14.21 0.34
CA LEU A 257 10.23 13.35 -0.38
C LEU A 257 8.87 14.03 -0.56
N ASP A 258 8.35 14.70 0.47
CA ASP A 258 7.08 15.42 0.38
C ASP A 258 7.13 16.50 -0.70
N VAL A 259 8.14 17.35 -0.70
CA VAL A 259 8.33 18.39 -1.73
C VAL A 259 8.27 17.78 -3.13
N ARG A 260 9.08 16.76 -3.42
CA ARG A 260 9.10 16.08 -4.72
C ARG A 260 7.76 15.44 -5.10
N THR A 261 7.07 14.90 -4.12
CA THR A 261 5.76 14.28 -4.32
C THR A 261 4.71 15.33 -4.66
N GLN A 262 4.72 16.48 -3.97
CA GLN A 262 3.83 17.60 -4.26
C GLN A 262 4.11 18.21 -5.64
N GLU A 263 5.37 18.34 -6.04
CA GLU A 263 5.76 18.76 -7.40
C GLU A 263 5.18 17.81 -8.45
N TRP A 264 5.32 16.50 -8.24
CA TRP A 264 4.76 15.50 -9.15
C TRP A 264 3.22 15.55 -9.19
N LEU A 265 2.56 15.70 -8.03
CA LEU A 265 1.11 15.84 -7.96
C LEU A 265 0.62 17.09 -8.70
N SER A 266 1.36 18.19 -8.62
CA SER A 266 1.01 19.48 -9.24
C SER A 266 1.27 19.53 -10.74
N ALA A 267 2.13 18.68 -11.26
CA ALA A 267 2.46 18.59 -12.71
C ALA A 267 1.33 17.90 -13.53
N ARG A 268 0.08 18.37 -13.34
CA ARG A 268 -1.12 17.83 -14.01
C ARG A 268 -1.36 18.52 -15.34
#